data_25c3afaedbcc312997ee25b6e5c5e2b7
#
_entry.id   25c3afaedbcc312997ee25b6e5c5e2b7
#
_cell.length_a   1.000
_cell.length_b   1.000
_cell.length_c   1.000
_cell.angle_alpha   90.00
_cell.angle_beta   90.00
_cell.angle_gamma   90.00
#
_symmetry.space_group_name_H-M   'P 1'
#
loop_
_entity.id
_entity.type
_entity.pdbx_description
1 polymer ?
#
loop_
_entity_poly.entity_id
_entity_poly.type
_entity_poly.pdbx_seq_one_letter_code
_entity_poly.pdbx_strand_id
1 'polypeptide(L)'
;MKVLKLSAQGLPQSWITLEQAVIHYAAAEVRWESGGQIARFRGGYNAITGEQSVISVNSIIGTRGVPGINPFDLKPSLTNSKLFARDRNVCAYCGGHFHEEDLTREHIVPFARNGQNHWMNVVTACRPCNHRKGPRTPEQAHMPLLYAPYVPSLWEDFILRNRRILADQMEFLIAHVPKSSRLLA
;
A
#
# COMPACT_ATOMS: atom_id res chain seq x y z
N MET A 1 -4.54 -14.18 -4.37
CA MET A 1 -3.27 -13.68 -4.92
C MET A 1 -3.61 -12.54 -5.88
N LYS A 2 -2.82 -11.47 -5.92
CA LYS A 2 -3.05 -10.32 -6.81
C LYS A 2 -1.82 -10.04 -7.65
N VAL A 3 -2.03 -9.50 -8.84
CA VAL A 3 -1.00 -9.03 -9.77
C VAL A 3 -0.79 -7.54 -9.54
N LEU A 4 0.47 -7.10 -9.49
CA LEU A 4 0.81 -5.69 -9.47
C LEU A 4 0.75 -5.14 -10.90
N LYS A 5 -0.23 -4.28 -11.18
CA LYS A 5 -0.37 -3.63 -12.46
C LYS A 5 0.29 -2.25 -12.43
N LEU A 6 1.17 -2.03 -13.40
CA LEU A 6 1.91 -0.79 -13.61
C LEU A 6 1.56 -0.18 -14.97
N SER A 7 1.87 1.07 -15.16
CA SER A 7 1.89 1.70 -16.48
C SER A 7 3.06 1.16 -17.32
N ALA A 8 3.08 1.49 -18.60
CA ALA A 8 4.21 1.16 -19.49
C ALA A 8 5.54 1.77 -18.98
N GLN A 9 5.50 2.87 -18.24
CA GLN A 9 6.64 3.56 -17.63
C GLN A 9 7.01 3.03 -16.24
N GLY A 10 6.31 2.00 -15.73
CA GLY A 10 6.60 1.39 -14.44
C GLY A 10 5.93 2.05 -13.23
N LEU A 11 5.01 3.01 -13.41
CA LEU A 11 4.27 3.62 -12.30
C LEU A 11 3.12 2.72 -11.82
N PRO A 12 2.96 2.51 -10.51
CA PRO A 12 1.90 1.65 -9.98
C PRO A 12 0.52 2.25 -10.27
N GLN A 13 -0.38 1.38 -10.76
CA GLN A 13 -1.75 1.74 -11.09
C GLN A 13 -2.77 1.06 -10.19
N SER A 14 -2.68 -0.26 -10.02
CA SER A 14 -3.62 -1.03 -9.22
C SER A 14 -3.11 -2.42 -8.85
N TRP A 15 -3.71 -2.99 -7.82
CA TRP A 15 -3.68 -4.42 -7.55
C TRP A 15 -4.87 -5.07 -8.25
N ILE A 16 -4.63 -5.96 -9.20
CA ILE A 16 -5.66 -6.63 -10.00
C ILE A 16 -5.74 -8.12 -9.68
N THR A 17 -6.87 -8.75 -10.00
CA THR A 17 -7.03 -10.20 -9.89
C THR A 17 -6.35 -10.92 -11.04
N LEU A 18 -6.21 -12.25 -10.94
CA LEU A 18 -5.67 -13.08 -12.04
C LEU A 18 -6.54 -12.99 -13.30
N GLU A 19 -7.87 -12.99 -13.13
CA GLU A 19 -8.83 -12.89 -14.22
C GLU A 19 -8.69 -11.55 -14.97
N GLN A 20 -8.54 -10.45 -14.20
CA GLN A 20 -8.29 -9.14 -14.79
C GLN A 20 -6.95 -9.09 -15.53
N ALA A 21 -5.92 -9.74 -15.01
CA ALA A 21 -4.62 -9.83 -15.68
C ALA A 21 -4.75 -10.61 -17.00
N VAL A 22 -5.45 -11.74 -17.02
CA VAL A 22 -5.70 -12.54 -18.25
C VAL A 22 -6.36 -11.67 -19.35
N ILE A 23 -7.30 -10.81 -18.97
CA ILE A 23 -7.94 -9.88 -19.94
C ILE A 23 -6.89 -8.95 -20.57
N HIS A 24 -5.97 -8.39 -19.79
CA HIS A 24 -4.89 -7.53 -20.32
C HIS A 24 -3.96 -8.30 -21.27
N TYR A 25 -3.62 -9.57 -20.95
CA TYR A 25 -2.83 -10.43 -21.86
C TYR A 25 -3.59 -10.74 -23.14
N ALA A 26 -4.86 -11.15 -23.04
CA ALA A 26 -5.68 -11.50 -24.21
C ALA A 26 -5.93 -10.30 -25.15
N ALA A 27 -6.02 -9.09 -24.59
CA ALA A 27 -6.16 -7.84 -25.34
C ALA A 27 -4.82 -7.29 -25.89
N ALA A 28 -3.69 -7.99 -25.71
CA ALA A 28 -2.35 -7.55 -26.09
C ALA A 28 -1.97 -6.16 -25.50
N GLU A 29 -2.46 -5.87 -24.31
CA GLU A 29 -2.18 -4.61 -23.60
C GLU A 29 -0.91 -4.67 -22.75
N VAL A 30 -0.44 -5.87 -22.38
CA VAL A 30 0.81 -6.05 -21.63
C VAL A 30 1.99 -5.69 -22.51
N ARG A 31 2.84 -4.78 -22.03
CA ARG A 31 4.02 -4.28 -22.73
C ARG A 31 5.31 -4.91 -22.23
N TRP A 32 5.34 -5.18 -20.95
CA TRP A 32 6.44 -5.86 -20.28
C TRP A 32 5.91 -6.55 -19.01
N GLU A 33 6.66 -7.48 -18.53
CA GLU A 33 6.36 -8.24 -17.32
C GLU A 33 7.62 -8.45 -16.50
N SER A 34 7.46 -8.64 -15.20
CA SER A 34 8.53 -8.89 -14.26
C SER A 34 8.05 -9.80 -13.13
N GLY A 35 8.98 -10.25 -12.32
CA GLY A 35 8.71 -11.21 -11.26
C GLY A 35 8.46 -12.63 -11.78
N GLY A 36 8.03 -13.50 -10.88
CA GLY A 36 7.77 -14.90 -11.20
C GLY A 36 6.42 -15.14 -11.89
N GLN A 37 6.33 -16.21 -12.68
CA GLN A 37 5.05 -16.70 -13.18
C GLN A 37 4.22 -17.25 -11.99
N ILE A 38 3.02 -16.73 -11.80
CA ILE A 38 2.14 -17.06 -10.67
C ILE A 38 0.91 -17.85 -11.07
N ALA A 39 0.56 -17.86 -12.35
CA ALA A 39 -0.55 -18.66 -12.88
C ALA A 39 -0.34 -18.98 -14.36
N ARG A 40 -1.01 -20.04 -14.82
CA ARG A 40 -1.05 -20.47 -16.22
C ARG A 40 -2.48 -20.89 -16.57
N PHE A 41 -3.03 -20.24 -17.57
CA PHE A 41 -4.39 -20.53 -18.06
C PHE A 41 -4.32 -21.18 -19.44
N ARG A 42 -5.15 -22.18 -19.67
CA ARG A 42 -5.30 -22.85 -20.94
C ARG A 42 -6.62 -22.43 -21.56
N GLY A 43 -6.57 -21.96 -22.77
CA GLY A 43 -7.75 -21.60 -23.55
C GLY A 43 -8.17 -22.70 -24.53
N GLY A 44 -8.90 -22.29 -25.59
CA GLY A 44 -9.33 -23.17 -26.66
C GLY A 44 -8.20 -23.61 -27.59
N TYR A 45 -8.50 -24.57 -28.46
CA TYR A 45 -7.62 -25.02 -29.52
C TYR A 45 -7.87 -24.19 -30.80
N ASN A 46 -6.80 -23.81 -31.45
CA ASN A 46 -6.89 -23.18 -32.78
C ASN A 46 -7.38 -24.25 -33.79
N ALA A 47 -8.47 -23.97 -34.48
CA ALA A 47 -9.07 -24.92 -35.43
C ALA A 47 -8.17 -25.24 -36.65
N ILE A 48 -7.20 -24.36 -36.96
CA ILE A 48 -6.30 -24.51 -38.12
C ILE A 48 -5.00 -25.18 -37.68
N THR A 49 -4.38 -24.70 -36.59
CA THR A 49 -3.06 -25.18 -36.19
C THR A 49 -3.13 -26.35 -35.20
N GLY A 50 -4.28 -26.59 -34.58
CA GLY A 50 -4.45 -27.59 -33.50
C GLY A 50 -3.77 -27.20 -32.19
N GLU A 51 -3.16 -26.04 -32.11
CA GLU A 51 -2.47 -25.60 -30.90
C GLU A 51 -3.43 -25.03 -29.85
N GLN A 52 -3.21 -25.39 -28.60
CA GLN A 52 -3.95 -24.84 -27.47
C GLN A 52 -3.38 -23.47 -27.08
N SER A 53 -4.23 -22.45 -26.97
CA SER A 53 -3.82 -21.17 -26.45
C SER A 53 -3.47 -21.26 -24.97
N VAL A 54 -2.38 -20.61 -24.57
CA VAL A 54 -1.90 -20.59 -23.18
C VAL A 54 -1.53 -19.17 -22.81
N ILE A 55 -2.02 -18.71 -21.66
CA ILE A 55 -1.62 -17.43 -21.07
C ILE A 55 -0.90 -17.72 -19.75
N SER A 56 0.36 -17.36 -19.67
CA SER A 56 1.12 -17.35 -18.42
C SER A 56 1.03 -15.94 -17.83
N VAL A 57 0.75 -15.84 -16.54
CA VAL A 57 0.58 -14.56 -15.84
C VAL A 57 1.71 -14.39 -14.86
N ASN A 58 2.46 -13.30 -14.99
CA ASN A 58 3.51 -12.92 -14.06
C ASN A 58 2.97 -12.06 -12.90
N SER A 59 3.71 -12.01 -11.81
CA SER A 59 3.32 -11.30 -10.60
C SER A 59 3.23 -9.79 -10.80
N ILE A 60 3.99 -9.24 -11.77
CA ILE A 60 4.06 -7.81 -12.12
C ILE A 60 3.88 -7.66 -13.62
N ILE A 61 2.96 -6.79 -14.03
CA ILE A 61 2.73 -6.47 -15.45
C ILE A 61 2.71 -4.96 -15.69
N GLY A 62 3.40 -4.52 -16.74
CA GLY A 62 3.30 -3.16 -17.27
C GLY A 62 2.35 -3.12 -18.46
N THR A 63 1.30 -2.31 -18.40
CA THR A 63 0.26 -2.25 -19.43
C THR A 63 0.26 -0.94 -20.18
N ARG A 64 -0.37 -0.92 -21.36
CA ARG A 64 -0.66 0.32 -22.10
C ARG A 64 -1.47 1.28 -21.24
N GLY A 65 -1.27 2.57 -21.46
CA GLY A 65 -2.00 3.65 -20.81
C GLY A 65 -1.10 4.48 -19.91
N VAL A 66 -1.38 5.78 -19.90
CA VAL A 66 -0.77 6.72 -18.98
C VAL A 66 -1.59 6.69 -17.70
N PRO A 67 -0.98 6.70 -16.50
CA PRO A 67 -1.74 6.92 -15.29
C PRO A 67 -2.53 8.22 -15.46
N GLY A 68 -3.85 8.17 -15.36
CA GLY A 68 -4.70 9.36 -15.42
C GLY A 68 -4.53 10.29 -14.21
N ILE A 69 -3.53 10.02 -13.36
CA ILE A 69 -3.29 10.69 -12.09
C ILE A 69 -1.81 11.00 -12.01
N ASN A 70 -1.49 12.27 -11.73
CA ASN A 70 -0.11 12.66 -11.42
C ASN A 70 0.32 11.95 -10.12
N PRO A 71 1.35 11.08 -10.16
CA PRO A 71 1.80 10.33 -8.98
C PRO A 71 2.31 11.24 -7.85
N PHE A 72 2.68 12.48 -8.15
CA PHE A 72 3.14 13.46 -7.17
C PHE A 72 1.99 14.20 -6.45
N ASP A 73 0.78 14.20 -7.02
CA ASP A 73 -0.41 14.84 -6.42
C ASP A 73 -1.30 13.87 -5.64
N LEU A 74 -0.97 12.58 -5.65
CA LEU A 74 -1.73 11.56 -4.95
C LEU A 74 -1.52 11.64 -3.44
N LYS A 75 -2.55 12.12 -2.74
CA LYS A 75 -2.65 11.95 -1.29
C LYS A 75 -3.31 10.61 -1.00
N PRO A 76 -2.58 9.63 -0.44
CA PRO A 76 -3.16 8.34 -0.10
C PRO A 76 -4.37 8.50 0.83
N SER A 77 -5.41 7.70 0.60
CA SER A 77 -6.57 7.68 1.49
C SER A 77 -6.16 7.19 2.88
N LEU A 78 -6.55 7.95 3.91
CA LEU A 78 -6.25 7.63 5.30
C LEU A 78 -7.28 6.63 5.85
N THR A 79 -6.84 5.41 6.14
CA THR A 79 -7.61 4.38 6.84
C THR A 79 -6.85 3.92 8.08
N ASN A 80 -7.53 3.32 9.06
CA ASN A 80 -6.86 2.80 10.26
C ASN A 80 -5.85 1.71 9.93
N SER A 81 -6.21 0.77 9.05
CA SER A 81 -5.30 -0.30 8.64
C SER A 81 -4.01 0.22 8.01
N LYS A 82 -4.10 1.21 7.10
CA LYS A 82 -2.91 1.84 6.52
C LYS A 82 -2.11 2.64 7.54
N LEU A 83 -2.79 3.34 8.47
CA LEU A 83 -2.12 4.10 9.53
C LEU A 83 -1.32 3.17 10.43
N PHE A 84 -1.94 2.08 10.89
CA PHE A 84 -1.27 1.11 11.77
C PHE A 84 -0.11 0.43 11.05
N ALA A 85 -0.28 0.05 9.77
CA ALA A 85 0.80 -0.51 8.96
C ALA A 85 1.93 0.50 8.70
N ARG A 86 1.64 1.80 8.40
CA ARG A 86 2.63 2.86 8.27
C ARG A 86 3.50 2.98 9.53
N ASP A 87 2.85 2.88 10.68
CA ASP A 87 3.48 3.00 11.99
C ASP A 87 3.97 1.65 12.55
N ARG A 88 3.90 0.56 11.73
CA ARG A 88 4.38 -0.78 12.08
C ARG A 88 3.72 -1.35 13.33
N ASN A 89 2.47 -1.00 13.57
CA ASN A 89 1.70 -1.38 14.77
C ASN A 89 2.35 -0.95 16.09
N VAL A 90 3.20 0.09 16.06
CA VAL A 90 3.90 0.63 17.22
C VAL A 90 3.18 1.85 17.76
N CYS A 91 2.91 1.87 19.07
CA CYS A 91 2.34 3.03 19.73
C CYS A 91 3.32 4.22 19.72
N ALA A 92 2.87 5.39 19.27
CA ALA A 92 3.69 6.59 19.17
C ALA A 92 4.12 7.17 20.51
N TYR A 93 3.52 6.74 21.61
CA TYR A 93 3.81 7.26 22.95
C TYR A 93 4.63 6.31 23.82
N CYS A 94 4.30 5.03 23.86
CA CYS A 94 5.02 4.07 24.70
C CYS A 94 6.00 3.17 23.92
N GLY A 95 5.97 3.19 22.60
CA GLY A 95 6.84 2.36 21.76
C GLY A 95 6.48 0.87 21.74
N GLY A 96 5.44 0.46 22.45
CA GLY A 96 4.97 -0.93 22.43
C GLY A 96 4.37 -1.32 21.09
N HIS A 97 4.58 -2.59 20.70
CA HIS A 97 3.95 -3.20 19.52
C HIS A 97 2.66 -3.90 19.94
N PHE A 98 1.58 -3.69 19.18
CA PHE A 98 0.25 -4.18 19.53
C PHE A 98 -0.45 -4.80 18.31
N HIS A 99 -1.46 -5.64 18.56
CA HIS A 99 -2.40 -6.07 17.52
C HIS A 99 -3.31 -4.91 17.09
N GLU A 100 -3.80 -4.94 15.83
CA GLU A 100 -4.63 -3.85 15.29
C GLU A 100 -5.89 -3.57 16.12
N GLU A 101 -6.46 -4.60 16.77
CA GLU A 101 -7.65 -4.48 17.63
C GLU A 101 -7.40 -3.65 18.90
N ASP A 102 -6.14 -3.57 19.37
CA ASP A 102 -5.72 -2.79 20.54
C ASP A 102 -5.23 -1.39 20.18
N LEU A 103 -5.16 -1.10 18.88
CA LEU A 103 -4.69 0.17 18.36
C LEU A 103 -5.84 1.12 18.03
N THR A 104 -5.54 2.39 18.07
CA THR A 104 -6.44 3.48 17.75
C THR A 104 -5.73 4.50 16.87
N ARG A 105 -6.54 5.20 16.02
CA ARG A 105 -6.10 6.43 15.39
C ARG A 105 -6.12 7.54 16.42
N GLU A 106 -4.96 8.07 16.71
CA GLU A 106 -4.79 9.16 17.64
C GLU A 106 -4.49 10.47 16.90
N HIS A 107 -5.21 11.55 17.27
CA HIS A 107 -4.99 12.88 16.70
C HIS A 107 -3.99 13.65 17.58
N ILE A 108 -2.88 14.08 16.99
CA ILE A 108 -1.85 14.89 17.66
C ILE A 108 -2.47 16.17 18.20
N VAL A 109 -3.11 16.94 17.31
CA VAL A 109 -4.02 18.02 17.68
C VAL A 109 -5.43 17.45 17.71
N PRO A 110 -6.11 17.35 18.86
CA PRO A 110 -7.43 16.74 18.98
C PRO A 110 -8.52 17.50 18.19
N PHE A 111 -9.56 16.81 17.78
CA PHE A 111 -10.73 17.44 17.14
C PHE A 111 -11.34 18.57 17.98
N ALA A 112 -11.38 18.41 19.31
CA ALA A 112 -11.84 19.46 20.24
C ALA A 112 -11.00 20.75 20.18
N ARG A 113 -9.86 20.69 19.50
CA ARG A 113 -8.94 21.82 19.27
C ARG A 113 -8.74 22.13 17.78
N ASN A 114 -9.76 21.87 16.97
CA ASN A 114 -9.74 22.03 15.52
C ASN A 114 -8.71 21.16 14.78
N GLY A 115 -8.24 20.06 15.37
CA GLY A 115 -7.37 19.09 14.71
C GLY A 115 -8.09 18.43 13.53
N GLN A 116 -7.38 18.30 12.41
CA GLN A 116 -7.92 17.75 11.17
C GLN A 116 -7.54 16.27 11.00
N ASN A 117 -8.39 15.52 10.28
CA ASN A 117 -8.11 14.11 9.98
C ASN A 117 -7.25 13.96 8.72
N HIS A 118 -5.97 14.14 8.85
CA HIS A 118 -4.98 13.96 7.78
C HIS A 118 -3.70 13.31 8.28
N TRP A 119 -2.90 12.75 7.37
CA TRP A 119 -1.70 11.96 7.66
C TRP A 119 -0.71 12.63 8.63
N MET A 120 -0.53 13.94 8.55
CA MET A 120 0.40 14.71 9.39
C MET A 120 -0.14 14.99 10.79
N ASN A 121 -1.44 14.78 11.04
CA ASN A 121 -2.06 15.00 12.35
C ASN A 121 -2.48 13.69 13.03
N VAL A 122 -2.16 12.53 12.45
CA VAL A 122 -2.54 11.24 13.05
C VAL A 122 -1.34 10.32 13.22
N VAL A 123 -1.35 9.59 14.33
CA VAL A 123 -0.40 8.55 14.69
C VAL A 123 -1.13 7.33 15.24
N THR A 124 -0.44 6.21 15.26
CA THR A 124 -0.92 5.00 15.92
C THR A 124 -0.68 5.09 17.42
N ALA A 125 -1.70 4.84 18.25
CA ALA A 125 -1.58 4.75 19.69
C ALA A 125 -2.32 3.53 20.24
N CYS A 126 -1.80 2.90 21.28
CA CYS A 126 -2.56 1.90 22.03
C CYS A 126 -3.70 2.57 22.82
N ARG A 127 -4.78 1.82 23.07
CA ARG A 127 -5.95 2.36 23.82
C ARG A 127 -5.60 3.04 25.14
N PRO A 128 -4.70 2.46 25.99
CA PRO A 128 -4.32 3.12 27.26
C PRO A 128 -3.62 4.47 27.05
N CYS A 129 -2.70 4.57 26.09
CA CYS A 129 -1.99 5.83 25.84
C CYS A 129 -2.92 6.88 25.23
N ASN A 130 -3.79 6.49 24.28
CA ASN A 130 -4.79 7.39 23.71
C ASN A 130 -5.72 7.93 24.81
N HIS A 131 -6.26 7.04 25.65
CA HIS A 131 -7.11 7.46 26.78
C HIS A 131 -6.40 8.39 27.77
N ARG A 132 -5.13 8.08 28.11
CA ARG A 132 -4.32 8.94 29.00
C ARG A 132 -4.06 10.32 28.43
N LYS A 133 -3.84 10.44 27.12
CA LYS A 133 -3.66 11.75 26.44
C LYS A 133 -4.98 12.54 26.42
N GLY A 134 -6.09 11.89 26.10
CA GLY A 134 -7.42 12.55 26.04
C GLY A 134 -7.43 13.74 25.09
N PRO A 135 -8.21 14.81 25.38
CA PRO A 135 -8.36 15.99 24.51
C PRO A 135 -7.20 17.00 24.61
N ARG A 136 -6.05 16.58 25.10
CA ARG A 136 -4.83 17.40 25.25
C ARG A 136 -3.90 17.20 24.06
N THR A 137 -3.02 18.16 23.78
CA THR A 137 -1.89 17.91 22.87
C THR A 137 -0.82 17.06 23.56
N PRO A 138 0.14 16.45 22.82
CA PRO A 138 1.24 15.70 23.42
C PRO A 138 2.00 16.49 24.47
N GLU A 139 2.25 17.78 24.23
CA GLU A 139 2.95 18.69 25.16
C GLU A 139 2.14 18.88 26.45
N GLN A 140 0.84 19.14 26.33
CA GLN A 140 -0.06 19.32 27.48
C GLN A 140 -0.27 18.03 28.29
N ALA A 141 -0.14 16.89 27.63
CA ALA A 141 -0.24 15.60 28.29
C ALA A 141 1.09 15.13 28.88
N HIS A 142 2.19 15.82 28.61
CA HIS A 142 3.56 15.39 28.90
C HIS A 142 3.86 14.01 28.31
N MET A 143 3.40 13.80 27.06
CA MET A 143 3.53 12.55 26.32
C MET A 143 4.18 12.83 24.96
N PRO A 144 5.49 12.95 24.88
CA PRO A 144 6.17 13.23 23.62
C PRO A 144 5.97 12.08 22.63
N LEU A 145 5.90 12.43 21.34
CA LEU A 145 5.88 11.44 20.27
C LEU A 145 7.26 10.83 20.09
N LEU A 146 7.33 9.51 20.00
CA LEU A 146 8.57 8.77 19.73
C LEU A 146 8.98 8.86 18.25
N TYR A 147 8.05 9.25 17.38
CA TYR A 147 8.29 9.43 15.97
C TYR A 147 7.36 10.48 15.36
N ALA A 148 7.80 11.13 14.29
CA ALA A 148 7.00 12.09 13.55
C ALA A 148 6.00 11.40 12.59
N PRO A 149 4.79 11.94 12.42
CA PRO A 149 3.89 11.51 11.36
C PRO A 149 4.44 11.93 10.00
N TYR A 150 4.05 11.21 8.93
CA TYR A 150 4.37 11.59 7.55
C TYR A 150 3.25 11.15 6.60
N VAL A 151 3.26 11.72 5.39
CA VAL A 151 2.36 11.31 4.31
C VAL A 151 3.04 10.19 3.53
N PRO A 152 2.44 8.99 3.44
CA PRO A 152 3.01 7.92 2.63
C PRO A 152 3.16 8.32 1.16
N SER A 153 4.25 7.93 0.53
CA SER A 153 4.43 8.03 -0.92
C SER A 153 3.46 7.11 -1.67
N LEU A 154 3.35 7.27 -2.99
CA LEU A 154 2.57 6.38 -3.85
C LEU A 154 3.01 4.91 -3.67
N TRP A 155 4.31 4.64 -3.62
CA TRP A 155 4.89 3.31 -3.47
C TRP A 155 4.56 2.69 -2.13
N GLU A 156 4.68 3.47 -1.06
CA GLU A 156 4.27 3.05 0.29
C GLU A 156 2.77 2.77 0.34
N ASP A 157 1.94 3.60 -0.29
CA ASP A 157 0.49 3.38 -0.32
C ASP A 157 0.12 2.05 -0.99
N PHE A 158 0.86 1.64 -2.04
CA PHE A 158 0.67 0.33 -2.66
C PHE A 158 1.03 -0.82 -1.72
N ILE A 159 2.09 -0.69 -0.94
CA ILE A 159 2.44 -1.65 0.11
C ILE A 159 1.33 -1.69 1.18
N LEU A 160 0.89 -0.52 1.66
CA LEU A 160 -0.12 -0.39 2.71
C LEU A 160 -1.52 -0.87 2.31
N ARG A 161 -1.83 -0.95 1.00
CA ARG A 161 -3.14 -1.43 0.48
C ARG A 161 -3.27 -2.94 0.45
N ASN A 162 -2.19 -3.69 0.47
CA ASN A 162 -2.23 -5.13 0.28
C ASN A 162 -1.44 -5.86 1.36
N ARG A 163 -2.11 -6.74 2.11
CA ARG A 163 -1.49 -7.53 3.18
C ARG A 163 -0.80 -8.81 2.70
N ARG A 164 -1.02 -9.20 1.43
CA ARG A 164 -0.48 -10.43 0.83
C ARG A 164 0.29 -10.08 -0.43
N ILE A 165 1.47 -9.49 -0.25
CA ILE A 165 2.39 -9.10 -1.33
C ILE A 165 3.41 -10.23 -1.49
N LEU A 166 3.64 -10.66 -2.72
CA LEU A 166 4.68 -11.64 -3.04
C LEU A 166 6.07 -11.01 -2.87
N ALA A 167 7.09 -11.85 -2.66
CA ALA A 167 8.44 -11.37 -2.37
C ALA A 167 9.00 -10.49 -3.50
N ASP A 168 8.83 -10.89 -4.75
CA ASP A 168 9.26 -10.17 -5.94
C ASP A 168 8.50 -8.84 -6.13
N GLN A 169 7.20 -8.81 -5.84
CA GLN A 169 6.40 -7.58 -5.85
C GLN A 169 6.85 -6.63 -4.73
N MET A 170 7.14 -7.15 -3.55
CA MET A 170 7.63 -6.36 -2.43
C MET A 170 9.00 -5.78 -2.73
N GLU A 171 9.92 -6.57 -3.26
CA GLU A 171 11.25 -6.13 -3.69
C GLU A 171 11.15 -4.99 -4.70
N PHE A 172 10.28 -5.15 -5.71
CA PHE A 172 10.04 -4.11 -6.71
C PHE A 172 9.51 -2.82 -6.09
N LEU A 173 8.52 -2.90 -5.19
CA LEU A 173 7.94 -1.71 -4.54
C LEU A 173 8.93 -1.02 -3.60
N ILE A 174 9.66 -1.80 -2.79
CA ILE A 174 10.65 -1.29 -1.82
C ILE A 174 11.77 -0.53 -2.51
N ALA A 175 12.22 -0.97 -3.70
CA ALA A 175 13.25 -0.29 -4.46
C ALA A 175 12.92 1.18 -4.79
N HIS A 176 11.63 1.55 -4.77
CA HIS A 176 11.14 2.88 -5.07
C HIS A 176 10.66 3.66 -3.84
N VAL A 177 10.64 3.04 -2.67
CA VAL A 177 10.24 3.69 -1.41
C VAL A 177 11.33 4.68 -0.96
N PRO A 178 10.96 5.89 -0.49
CA PRO A 178 11.95 6.84 0.04
C PRO A 178 12.80 6.23 1.15
N LYS A 179 14.10 6.48 1.15
CA LYS A 179 15.04 5.94 2.17
C LYS A 179 14.68 6.36 3.60
N SER A 180 13.97 7.46 3.77
CA SER A 180 13.46 7.95 5.06
C SER A 180 12.19 7.24 5.53
N SER A 181 11.67 6.31 4.75
CA SER A 181 10.45 5.59 5.09
C SER A 181 10.63 4.68 6.29
N ARG A 182 9.65 4.70 7.18
CA ARG A 182 9.59 3.77 8.32
C ARG A 182 9.27 2.33 7.94
N LEU A 183 8.80 2.10 6.72
CA LEU A 183 8.60 0.74 6.21
C LEU A 183 9.92 0.01 5.93
N LEU A 184 11.04 0.75 5.85
CA LEU A 184 12.38 0.20 5.63
C LEU A 184 13.18 0.01 6.93
N ALA A 185 12.69 0.52 8.06
CA ALA A 185 13.36 0.53 9.37
C ALA A 185 13.22 -0.80 10.14
#